data_227ff3091df33de3b5d8b1b98f63b27a
#
_entry.id   227ff3091df33de3b5d8b1b98f63b27a
#
_cell.length_a   1.000
_cell.length_b   1.000
_cell.length_c   1.000
_cell.angle_alpha   90.00
_cell.angle_beta   90.00
_cell.angle_gamma   90.00
#
_symmetry.space_group_name_H-M   'P 1'
#
loop_
_entity.id
_entity.type
_entity.pdbx_description
1 polymer ?
#
loop_
_entity_poly.entity_id
_entity_poly.type
_entity_poly.pdbx_seq_one_letter_code
_entity_poly.pdbx_strand_id
1 'polypeptide(L)'
;MQIVQLYVDGQKVEMFSDESIELTSSIQNVKDISKVFTDYSQSFNVPASNVNNKIFKHYYNNAIENGYDARFRSSAVIELNHTPFRKGTVRLNAVKMKNNKPHSYELTFFGSTVTLTNLLGKDKLNTLTYLNNYNHEWNDQNVGDGFGSGINLNGDTDAVVYPLVSPKYRFIYDSGTSGTTIPNTRNIGSSTSSDETSGVHPEDLKPAIKLLHIIEAIEDRYDEITFSRDFFNNTDFTELYMWLHRENGTIFE
;
A
#
# COMPACT_ATOMS: atom_id res chain seq x y z
N MET A 1 -36.15 -1.34 11.91
CA MET A 1 -35.72 -2.63 11.32
C MET A 1 -34.72 -2.29 10.24
N GLN A 2 -33.48 -2.80 10.28
CA GLN A 2 -32.52 -2.59 9.23
C GLN A 2 -32.86 -3.45 8.02
N ILE A 3 -32.93 -2.83 6.84
CA ILE A 3 -33.21 -3.54 5.59
C ILE A 3 -31.85 -3.86 4.94
N VAL A 4 -31.50 -5.14 4.91
CA VAL A 4 -30.32 -5.65 4.21
C VAL A 4 -30.73 -6.03 2.78
N GLN A 5 -29.96 -5.57 1.79
CA GLN A 5 -30.17 -5.92 0.39
C GLN A 5 -28.83 -6.37 -0.21
N LEU A 6 -28.86 -7.45 -1.00
CA LEU A 6 -27.71 -7.95 -1.75
C LEU A 6 -27.96 -7.75 -3.24
N TYR A 7 -26.95 -7.23 -3.93
CA TYR A 7 -26.92 -7.15 -5.38
C TYR A 7 -25.77 -8.02 -5.91
N VAL A 8 -26.03 -8.78 -6.94
CA VAL A 8 -25.03 -9.60 -7.66
C VAL A 8 -25.05 -9.19 -9.12
N ASP A 9 -23.90 -8.81 -9.66
CA ASP A 9 -23.74 -8.27 -11.02
C ASP A 9 -24.79 -7.18 -11.34
N GLY A 10 -25.06 -6.29 -10.36
CA GLY A 10 -26.02 -5.21 -10.45
C GLY A 10 -27.50 -5.62 -10.33
N GLN A 11 -27.78 -6.91 -10.16
CA GLN A 11 -29.15 -7.42 -10.00
C GLN A 11 -29.46 -7.70 -8.54
N LYS A 12 -30.63 -7.25 -8.07
CA LYS A 12 -31.08 -7.45 -6.70
C LYS A 12 -31.43 -8.91 -6.45
N VAL A 13 -30.79 -9.49 -5.43
CA VAL A 13 -31.07 -10.86 -4.97
C VAL A 13 -32.22 -10.84 -3.99
N GLU A 14 -33.17 -11.75 -4.16
CA GLU A 14 -34.22 -11.98 -3.17
C GLU A 14 -33.68 -12.78 -1.99
N MET A 15 -33.97 -12.32 -0.77
CA MET A 15 -33.53 -12.92 0.48
C MET A 15 -34.70 -13.62 1.17
N PHE A 16 -34.42 -14.60 2.04
CA PHE A 16 -35.43 -15.06 2.97
C PHE A 16 -35.72 -13.95 3.98
N SER A 17 -36.95 -13.91 4.49
CA SER A 17 -37.39 -12.88 5.44
C SER A 17 -36.69 -12.94 6.80
N ASP A 18 -36.15 -14.09 7.14
CA ASP A 18 -35.48 -14.43 8.40
C ASP A 18 -33.94 -14.65 8.21
N GLU A 19 -33.43 -14.48 7.01
CA GLU A 19 -31.99 -14.64 6.74
C GLU A 19 -31.22 -13.42 7.20
N SER A 20 -30.09 -13.65 7.85
CA SER A 20 -29.14 -12.65 8.25
C SER A 20 -27.80 -12.88 7.57
N ILE A 21 -27.14 -11.81 7.12
CA ILE A 21 -25.77 -11.88 6.64
C ILE A 21 -24.86 -11.44 7.79
N GLU A 22 -24.11 -12.37 8.34
CA GLU A 22 -23.10 -12.08 9.36
C GLU A 22 -21.78 -11.76 8.66
N LEU A 23 -21.29 -10.54 8.87
CA LEU A 23 -20.02 -10.08 8.33
C LEU A 23 -18.96 -10.08 9.42
N THR A 24 -17.89 -10.81 9.19
CA THR A 24 -16.72 -10.81 10.06
C THR A 24 -15.64 -9.97 9.42
N SER A 25 -15.22 -8.91 10.10
CA SER A 25 -14.04 -8.13 9.73
C SER A 25 -12.87 -8.59 10.59
N SER A 26 -11.84 -9.18 9.98
CA SER A 26 -10.65 -9.58 10.71
C SER A 26 -9.54 -8.55 10.55
N ILE A 27 -9.01 -8.07 11.66
CA ILE A 27 -7.78 -7.28 11.71
C ILE A 27 -6.62 -8.27 11.75
N GLN A 28 -5.91 -8.42 10.65
CA GLN A 28 -4.72 -9.25 10.65
C GLN A 28 -3.50 -8.51 11.23
N ASN A 29 -2.58 -9.31 11.77
CA ASN A 29 -1.44 -8.93 12.56
C ASN A 29 -0.64 -7.77 11.94
N VAL A 30 -0.40 -6.72 12.71
CA VAL A 30 0.37 -5.51 12.36
C VAL A 30 1.79 -5.82 11.82
N LYS A 31 2.29 -7.03 12.02
CA LYS A 31 3.60 -7.49 11.53
C LYS A 31 3.63 -7.89 10.05
N ASP A 32 2.49 -8.00 9.40
CA ASP A 32 2.40 -8.40 7.99
C ASP A 32 1.45 -7.47 7.23
N ILE A 33 1.98 -6.35 6.80
CA ILE A 33 1.25 -5.30 6.05
C ILE A 33 0.74 -5.82 4.70
N SER A 34 1.29 -6.90 4.18
CA SER A 34 0.83 -7.51 2.92
C SER A 34 -0.52 -8.22 3.04
N LYS A 35 -0.95 -8.52 4.27
CA LYS A 35 -2.24 -9.17 4.56
C LYS A 35 -3.23 -8.17 5.09
N VAL A 36 -3.89 -7.48 4.20
CA VAL A 36 -4.92 -6.49 4.51
C VAL A 36 -6.25 -7.17 4.83
N PHE A 37 -7.02 -6.51 5.68
CA PHE A 37 -8.39 -6.80 6.11
C PHE A 37 -9.26 -7.41 5.02
N THR A 38 -9.81 -8.57 5.26
CA THR A 38 -10.82 -9.17 4.38
C THR A 38 -12.11 -9.30 5.15
N ASP A 39 -13.09 -8.47 4.82
CA ASP A 39 -14.46 -8.71 5.26
C ASP A 39 -14.95 -9.96 4.53
N TYR A 40 -15.45 -10.93 5.27
CA TYR A 40 -16.12 -12.07 4.68
C TYR A 40 -17.38 -12.40 5.47
N SER A 41 -18.35 -12.95 4.78
CA SER A 41 -19.53 -13.49 5.46
C SER A 41 -19.36 -14.97 5.75
N GLN A 42 -20.03 -15.46 6.76
CA GLN A 42 -20.37 -16.87 6.80
C GLN A 42 -21.25 -17.21 5.60
N SER A 43 -21.33 -18.50 5.25
CA SER A 43 -22.26 -18.92 4.20
C SER A 43 -23.70 -18.64 4.63
N PHE A 44 -24.46 -17.98 3.77
CA PHE A 44 -25.88 -17.69 3.94
C PHE A 44 -26.69 -18.22 2.77
N ASN A 45 -28.00 -18.36 2.93
CA ASN A 45 -28.86 -18.93 1.93
C ASN A 45 -29.78 -17.89 1.32
N VAL A 46 -30.02 -17.99 0.02
CA VAL A 46 -31.04 -17.22 -0.68
C VAL A 46 -32.02 -18.17 -1.37
N PRO A 47 -33.32 -17.83 -1.45
CA PRO A 47 -34.33 -18.73 -2.03
C PRO A 47 -34.05 -18.96 -3.53
N ALA A 48 -34.35 -20.15 -4.03
CA ALA A 48 -34.34 -20.44 -5.46
C ALA A 48 -35.62 -19.89 -6.12
N SER A 49 -35.80 -18.57 -6.00
CA SER A 49 -36.90 -17.86 -6.63
C SER A 49 -36.69 -17.69 -8.12
N ASN A 50 -37.71 -17.22 -8.84
CA ASN A 50 -37.58 -16.95 -10.28
C ASN A 50 -36.53 -15.88 -10.60
N VAL A 51 -36.35 -14.89 -9.71
CA VAL A 51 -35.34 -13.85 -9.87
C VAL A 51 -33.96 -14.45 -9.66
N ASN A 52 -33.76 -15.12 -8.53
CA ASN A 52 -32.46 -15.68 -8.19
C ASN A 52 -32.04 -16.80 -9.16
N ASN A 53 -33.00 -17.60 -9.66
CA ASN A 53 -32.74 -18.60 -10.70
C ASN A 53 -32.20 -17.97 -12.00
N LYS A 54 -32.66 -16.78 -12.36
CA LYS A 54 -32.11 -16.03 -13.53
C LYS A 54 -30.71 -15.51 -13.25
N ILE A 55 -30.46 -14.93 -12.06
CA ILE A 55 -29.14 -14.42 -11.65
C ILE A 55 -28.09 -15.53 -11.71
N PHE A 56 -28.41 -16.68 -11.08
CA PHE A 56 -27.51 -17.83 -11.05
C PHE A 56 -27.71 -18.78 -12.25
N LYS A 57 -28.35 -18.31 -13.32
CA LYS A 57 -28.55 -19.02 -14.59
C LYS A 57 -28.96 -20.48 -14.42
N HIS A 58 -29.88 -20.73 -13.47
CA HIS A 58 -30.36 -22.08 -13.17
C HIS A 58 -29.24 -23.11 -12.94
N TYR A 59 -28.20 -22.74 -12.18
CA TYR A 59 -26.99 -23.52 -11.93
C TYR A 59 -27.23 -25.00 -11.57
N TYR A 60 -28.41 -25.33 -11.02
CA TYR A 60 -28.83 -26.69 -10.70
C TYR A 60 -29.13 -27.54 -11.94
N ASN A 61 -29.26 -26.96 -13.12
CA ASN A 61 -29.65 -27.67 -14.33
C ASN A 61 -28.44 -27.79 -15.27
N ASN A 62 -27.88 -29.02 -15.31
CA ASN A 62 -26.71 -29.33 -16.11
C ASN A 62 -26.98 -29.35 -17.65
N ALA A 63 -28.24 -29.24 -18.08
CA ALA A 63 -28.60 -29.22 -19.50
C ALA A 63 -28.52 -27.78 -20.09
N ILE A 64 -28.24 -26.76 -19.29
CA ILE A 64 -28.14 -25.38 -19.76
C ILE A 64 -26.71 -25.11 -20.26
N GLU A 65 -26.59 -24.82 -21.54
CA GLU A 65 -25.36 -24.30 -22.11
C GLU A 65 -25.14 -22.85 -21.66
N ASN A 66 -23.87 -22.49 -21.37
CA ASN A 66 -23.49 -21.17 -20.84
C ASN A 66 -24.14 -20.85 -19.45
N GLY A 67 -24.27 -21.84 -18.60
CA GLY A 67 -24.74 -21.69 -17.22
C GLY A 67 -23.88 -20.73 -16.37
N TYR A 68 -24.25 -20.59 -15.11
CA TYR A 68 -23.44 -19.82 -14.15
C TYR A 68 -22.12 -20.54 -13.84
N ASP A 69 -20.99 -19.83 -13.97
CA ASP A 69 -19.69 -20.39 -13.66
C ASP A 69 -19.32 -20.16 -12.18
N ALA A 70 -19.60 -21.16 -11.34
CA ALA A 70 -19.32 -21.09 -9.90
C ALA A 70 -17.83 -21.15 -9.54
N ARG A 71 -16.93 -21.34 -10.51
CA ARG A 71 -15.47 -21.30 -10.28
C ARG A 71 -15.01 -19.87 -10.04
N PHE A 72 -15.70 -18.89 -10.60
CA PHE A 72 -15.41 -17.47 -10.45
C PHE A 72 -16.37 -16.81 -9.45
N ARG A 73 -15.94 -15.71 -8.90
CA ARG A 73 -16.76 -14.87 -8.04
C ARG A 73 -17.45 -13.80 -8.87
N SER A 74 -18.72 -13.55 -8.62
CA SER A 74 -19.48 -12.46 -9.22
C SER A 74 -19.35 -11.17 -8.40
N SER A 75 -19.39 -10.02 -9.06
CA SER A 75 -19.40 -8.72 -8.37
C SER A 75 -20.65 -8.62 -7.46
N ALA A 76 -20.47 -8.10 -6.27
CA ALA A 76 -21.57 -7.99 -5.32
C ALA A 76 -21.49 -6.72 -4.46
N VAL A 77 -22.67 -6.21 -4.09
CA VAL A 77 -22.82 -5.07 -3.19
C VAL A 77 -23.85 -5.41 -2.14
N ILE A 78 -23.49 -5.21 -0.87
CA ILE A 78 -24.45 -5.25 0.25
C ILE A 78 -24.85 -3.81 0.54
N GLU A 79 -26.15 -3.58 0.57
CA GLU A 79 -26.75 -2.30 0.98
C GLU A 79 -27.45 -2.44 2.33
N LEU A 80 -27.35 -1.40 3.13
CA LEU A 80 -28.12 -1.21 4.36
C LEU A 80 -29.01 0.01 4.21
N ASN A 81 -30.31 -0.16 4.37
CA ASN A 81 -31.28 0.93 4.23
C ASN A 81 -31.13 1.71 2.92
N HIS A 82 -30.93 1.00 1.80
CA HIS A 82 -30.70 1.55 0.46
C HIS A 82 -29.41 2.35 0.27
N THR A 83 -28.48 2.24 1.21
CA THR A 83 -27.15 2.85 1.10
C THR A 83 -26.11 1.76 0.93
N PRO A 84 -25.20 1.85 -0.07
CA PRO A 84 -24.12 0.89 -0.21
C PRO A 84 -23.26 0.83 1.06
N PHE A 85 -23.18 -0.37 1.64
CA PHE A 85 -22.47 -0.61 2.90
C PHE A 85 -21.12 -1.30 2.65
N ARG A 86 -21.13 -2.35 1.80
CA ARG A 86 -19.93 -3.10 1.44
C ARG A 86 -19.98 -3.49 -0.03
N LYS A 87 -18.89 -3.22 -0.73
CA LYS A 87 -18.65 -3.74 -2.08
C LYS A 87 -17.74 -4.95 -2.01
N GLY A 88 -17.91 -5.89 -2.92
CA GLY A 88 -17.09 -7.10 -2.92
C GLY A 88 -17.49 -8.07 -4.01
N THR A 89 -17.28 -9.34 -3.73
CA THR A 89 -17.66 -10.43 -4.62
C THR A 89 -18.41 -11.51 -3.86
N VAL A 90 -19.27 -12.22 -4.57
CA VAL A 90 -19.98 -13.37 -4.03
C VAL A 90 -19.55 -14.65 -4.74
N ARG A 91 -19.40 -15.74 -4.00
CA ARG A 91 -19.20 -17.07 -4.53
C ARG A 91 -20.43 -17.94 -4.27
N LEU A 92 -20.88 -18.63 -5.30
CA LEU A 92 -21.88 -19.67 -5.19
C LEU A 92 -21.19 -20.96 -4.71
N ASN A 93 -21.53 -21.41 -3.50
CA ASN A 93 -20.94 -22.61 -2.91
C ASN A 93 -21.72 -23.87 -3.31
N ALA A 94 -23.04 -23.80 -3.21
CA ALA A 94 -23.90 -24.96 -3.46
C ALA A 94 -25.34 -24.55 -3.82
N VAL A 95 -26.07 -25.49 -4.36
CA VAL A 95 -27.53 -25.42 -4.51
C VAL A 95 -28.16 -26.52 -3.67
N LYS A 96 -29.10 -26.17 -2.80
CA LYS A 96 -29.83 -27.13 -2.00
C LYS A 96 -31.11 -27.51 -2.75
N MET A 97 -31.28 -28.82 -2.94
CA MET A 97 -32.46 -29.38 -3.59
C MET A 97 -33.45 -29.92 -2.55
N LYS A 98 -34.77 -29.72 -2.77
CA LYS A 98 -35.82 -30.31 -1.97
C LYS A 98 -36.89 -30.87 -2.90
N ASN A 99 -37.27 -32.12 -2.71
CA ASN A 99 -38.26 -32.79 -3.56
C ASN A 99 -37.93 -32.65 -5.06
N ASN A 100 -36.68 -32.82 -5.43
CA ASN A 100 -36.17 -32.73 -6.81
C ASN A 100 -36.34 -31.34 -7.47
N LYS A 101 -36.53 -30.29 -6.65
CA LYS A 101 -36.61 -28.89 -7.09
C LYS A 101 -35.57 -28.05 -6.36
N PRO A 102 -35.01 -27.01 -6.99
CA PRO A 102 -34.11 -26.09 -6.32
C PRO A 102 -34.86 -25.40 -5.18
N HIS A 103 -34.26 -25.37 -4.00
CA HIS A 103 -34.80 -24.75 -2.81
C HIS A 103 -34.08 -23.47 -2.43
N SER A 104 -32.75 -23.52 -2.38
CA SER A 104 -31.95 -22.37 -2.03
C SER A 104 -30.54 -22.46 -2.65
N TYR A 105 -29.93 -21.30 -2.84
CA TYR A 105 -28.53 -21.14 -3.19
C TYR A 105 -27.75 -20.78 -1.94
N GLU A 106 -26.62 -21.43 -1.71
CA GLU A 106 -25.69 -21.13 -0.63
C GLU A 106 -24.57 -20.24 -1.15
N LEU A 107 -24.43 -19.05 -0.57
CA LEU A 107 -23.51 -18.01 -1.01
C LEU A 107 -22.54 -17.66 0.11
N THR A 108 -21.33 -17.22 -0.27
CA THR A 108 -20.39 -16.54 0.63
C THR A 108 -20.00 -15.21 -0.01
N PHE A 109 -20.14 -14.13 0.75
CA PHE A 109 -19.68 -12.80 0.34
C PHE A 109 -18.23 -12.59 0.80
N PHE A 110 -17.44 -12.01 -0.06
CA PHE A 110 -16.09 -11.55 0.21
C PHE A 110 -16.02 -10.05 -0.07
N GLY A 111 -15.72 -9.25 0.93
CA GLY A 111 -15.50 -7.82 0.76
C GLY A 111 -14.38 -7.56 -0.24
N SER A 112 -14.49 -6.47 -0.99
CA SER A 112 -13.39 -6.04 -1.83
C SER A 112 -12.31 -5.46 -0.93
N THR A 113 -11.29 -6.23 -0.71
CA THR A 113 -10.01 -5.71 -0.25
C THR A 113 -9.19 -5.41 -1.48
N VAL A 114 -9.08 -4.14 -1.79
CA VAL A 114 -7.95 -3.70 -2.60
C VAL A 114 -6.74 -3.88 -1.70
N THR A 115 -6.02 -4.97 -1.84
CA THR A 115 -4.76 -5.11 -1.13
C THR A 115 -3.82 -4.10 -1.75
N LEU A 116 -3.23 -3.25 -0.93
CA LEU A 116 -2.21 -2.29 -1.35
C LEU A 116 -1.15 -2.97 -2.23
N THR A 117 -0.78 -4.20 -1.88
CA THR A 117 0.11 -5.06 -2.66
C THR A 117 -0.40 -5.34 -4.08
N ASN A 118 -1.71 -5.58 -4.26
CA ASN A 118 -2.27 -5.83 -5.60
C ASN A 118 -2.32 -4.55 -6.43
N LEU A 119 -2.54 -3.41 -5.79
CA LEU A 119 -2.61 -2.12 -6.44
C LEU A 119 -1.21 -1.64 -6.84
N LEU A 120 -0.25 -1.69 -5.93
CA LEU A 120 1.14 -1.32 -6.20
C LEU A 120 1.84 -2.34 -7.12
N GLY A 121 1.41 -3.60 -7.11
CA GLY A 121 1.95 -4.65 -7.96
C GLY A 121 3.45 -4.83 -7.79
N LYS A 122 4.19 -4.69 -8.90
CA LYS A 122 5.66 -4.74 -8.94
C LYS A 122 6.30 -3.38 -9.23
N ASP A 123 5.54 -2.31 -9.10
CA ASP A 123 6.04 -0.97 -9.34
C ASP A 123 7.17 -0.63 -8.34
N LYS A 124 8.12 0.14 -8.82
CA LYS A 124 9.30 0.57 -8.05
C LYS A 124 9.21 2.08 -7.83
N LEU A 125 10.00 2.59 -6.91
CA LEU A 125 10.06 4.04 -6.63
C LEU A 125 10.33 4.88 -7.88
N ASN A 126 11.13 4.38 -8.82
CA ASN A 126 11.45 5.10 -10.05
C ASN A 126 10.25 5.20 -11.04
N THR A 127 9.15 4.51 -10.80
CA THR A 127 7.91 4.65 -11.58
C THR A 127 7.00 5.75 -11.04
N LEU A 128 7.29 6.27 -9.85
CA LEU A 128 6.57 7.36 -9.22
C LEU A 128 7.08 8.71 -9.75
N THR A 129 6.48 9.18 -10.85
CA THR A 129 6.93 10.39 -11.57
C THR A 129 6.86 11.66 -10.73
N TYR A 130 5.98 11.72 -9.72
CA TYR A 130 5.92 12.81 -8.77
C TYR A 130 7.26 13.07 -8.06
N LEU A 131 8.05 12.02 -7.81
CA LEU A 131 9.36 12.15 -7.19
C LEU A 131 10.38 12.92 -8.04
N ASN A 132 10.12 13.11 -9.35
CA ASN A 132 10.97 13.93 -10.22
C ASN A 132 11.01 15.41 -9.78
N ASN A 133 10.01 15.87 -9.01
CA ASN A 133 9.98 17.22 -8.45
C ASN A 133 11.12 17.45 -7.42
N TYR A 134 11.73 16.40 -6.93
CA TYR A 134 12.83 16.42 -5.96
C TYR A 134 14.19 16.12 -6.59
N ASN A 135 14.25 16.06 -7.92
CA ASN A 135 15.52 15.94 -8.65
C ASN A 135 16.35 17.23 -8.49
N HIS A 136 17.62 17.06 -8.24
CA HIS A 136 18.59 18.16 -8.14
C HIS A 136 19.96 17.74 -8.69
N GLU A 137 20.78 18.70 -9.01
CA GLU A 137 22.15 18.42 -9.42
C GLU A 137 22.98 17.91 -8.23
N TRP A 138 23.72 16.86 -8.46
CA TRP A 138 24.67 16.36 -7.48
C TRP A 138 26.01 17.10 -7.66
N ASN A 139 26.24 18.06 -6.79
CA ASN A 139 27.45 18.87 -6.75
C ASN A 139 27.78 19.22 -5.29
N ASP A 140 28.99 19.73 -5.06
CA ASP A 140 29.49 20.04 -3.71
C ASP A 140 28.58 21.00 -2.94
N GLN A 141 27.99 21.99 -3.63
CA GLN A 141 27.10 22.94 -3.03
C GLN A 141 25.82 22.27 -2.51
N ASN A 142 25.14 21.51 -3.37
CA ASN A 142 23.89 20.85 -3.00
C ASN A 142 24.10 19.77 -1.93
N VAL A 143 25.20 19.02 -2.02
CA VAL A 143 25.56 18.04 -0.99
C VAL A 143 25.87 18.74 0.34
N GLY A 144 26.60 19.86 0.31
CA GLY A 144 26.93 20.67 1.48
C GLY A 144 25.67 21.26 2.13
N ASP A 145 24.76 21.84 1.34
CA ASP A 145 23.49 22.38 1.81
C ASP A 145 22.61 21.27 2.40
N GLY A 146 22.51 20.14 1.70
CA GLY A 146 21.74 18.96 2.17
C GLY A 146 22.30 18.31 3.43
N PHE A 147 23.61 18.45 3.69
CA PHE A 147 24.22 18.04 4.94
C PHE A 147 23.91 18.99 6.08
N GLY A 148 23.95 20.32 5.83
CA GLY A 148 23.80 21.35 6.85
C GLY A 148 22.36 21.59 7.28
N SER A 149 21.47 21.84 6.32
CA SER A 149 20.10 22.29 6.57
C SER A 149 19.04 21.60 5.72
N GLY A 150 19.45 20.66 4.87
CA GLY A 150 18.56 20.06 3.86
C GLY A 150 18.37 20.96 2.63
N ILE A 151 17.93 20.33 1.54
CA ILE A 151 17.67 21.00 0.26
C ILE A 151 16.17 21.27 0.15
N ASN A 152 15.82 22.54 -0.10
CA ASN A 152 14.45 22.97 -0.30
C ASN A 152 14.07 22.75 -1.78
N LEU A 153 13.11 21.87 -2.04
CA LEU A 153 12.65 21.53 -3.38
C LEU A 153 11.12 21.52 -3.43
N ASN A 154 10.57 21.91 -4.55
CA ASN A 154 9.12 21.87 -4.81
C ASN A 154 8.27 22.62 -3.75
N GLY A 155 8.85 23.62 -3.07
CA GLY A 155 8.15 24.36 -2.01
C GLY A 155 8.24 23.72 -0.62
N ASP A 156 8.82 22.54 -0.50
CA ASP A 156 9.06 21.87 0.77
C ASP A 156 10.44 22.23 1.32
N THR A 157 10.49 22.48 2.61
CA THR A 157 11.76 22.66 3.35
C THR A 157 12.34 21.28 3.66
N ASP A 158 13.68 21.19 3.59
CA ASP A 158 14.41 19.96 3.93
C ASP A 158 13.90 18.71 3.18
N ALA A 159 13.46 18.88 1.93
CA ALA A 159 12.88 17.79 1.12
C ALA A 159 13.86 16.64 0.93
N VAL A 160 15.14 16.96 0.75
CA VAL A 160 16.25 16.01 0.63
C VAL A 160 17.38 16.43 1.58
N VAL A 161 17.93 15.44 2.28
CA VAL A 161 19.10 15.62 3.16
C VAL A 161 20.21 14.67 2.76
N TYR A 162 21.45 15.02 3.14
CA TYR A 162 22.62 14.15 2.95
C TYR A 162 23.18 13.73 4.32
N PRO A 163 22.65 12.65 4.92
CA PRO A 163 23.07 12.25 6.25
C PRO A 163 24.47 11.66 6.28
N LEU A 164 25.17 11.80 7.41
CA LEU A 164 26.48 11.18 7.67
C LEU A 164 26.35 9.66 7.84
N VAL A 165 25.95 8.99 6.78
CA VAL A 165 25.80 7.54 6.73
C VAL A 165 26.60 6.99 5.57
N SER A 166 27.44 5.99 5.81
CA SER A 166 28.18 5.29 4.78
C SER A 166 28.01 3.78 4.88
N PRO A 167 27.82 3.06 3.76
CA PRO A 167 27.75 1.60 3.73
C PRO A 167 29.14 0.96 3.80
N LYS A 168 30.21 1.72 3.53
CA LYS A 168 31.57 1.21 3.37
C LYS A 168 32.40 1.30 4.63
N TYR A 169 32.24 2.39 5.39
CA TYR A 169 33.09 2.68 6.53
C TYR A 169 32.41 3.56 7.56
N ARG A 170 32.99 3.61 8.73
CA ARG A 170 32.54 4.45 9.83
C ARG A 170 33.18 5.83 9.72
N PHE A 171 32.39 6.89 9.82
CA PHE A 171 32.88 8.23 10.09
C PHE A 171 33.39 8.33 11.54
N ILE A 172 34.39 9.14 11.74
CA ILE A 172 35.09 9.29 13.03
C ILE A 172 35.13 10.78 13.38
N TYR A 173 35.08 11.08 14.65
CA TYR A 173 35.36 12.41 15.16
C TYR A 173 36.65 12.38 15.99
N ASP A 174 37.68 13.09 15.53
CA ASP A 174 38.91 13.30 16.26
C ASP A 174 39.31 14.77 16.13
N SER A 175 39.37 15.48 17.25
CA SER A 175 39.78 16.90 17.30
C SER A 175 41.28 17.12 17.14
N GLY A 176 42.06 16.08 16.83
CA GLY A 176 43.50 16.16 16.64
C GLY A 176 44.33 16.17 17.93
N THR A 177 43.71 15.92 19.07
CA THR A 177 44.39 15.88 20.37
C THR A 177 44.89 14.48 20.77
N SER A 178 44.50 13.46 20.05
CA SER A 178 44.88 12.08 20.31
C SER A 178 45.86 11.62 19.25
N GLY A 179 47.07 11.25 19.62
CA GLY A 179 48.15 10.78 18.72
C GLY A 179 47.86 9.49 17.94
N THR A 180 46.62 9.23 17.64
CA THR A 180 46.16 8.11 16.80
C THR A 180 46.08 8.55 15.37
N THR A 181 46.82 7.90 14.48
CA THR A 181 46.81 8.12 13.04
C THR A 181 45.47 7.61 12.46
N ILE A 182 44.43 8.42 12.60
CA ILE A 182 43.14 8.15 11.93
C ILE A 182 43.26 8.73 10.52
N PRO A 183 42.87 8.01 9.46
CA PRO A 183 42.85 8.57 8.11
C PRO A 183 42.00 9.83 8.09
N ASN A 184 42.57 10.98 7.71
CA ASN A 184 41.88 12.27 7.66
C ASN A 184 40.59 12.24 6.81
N THR A 185 40.56 11.39 5.79
CA THR A 185 39.45 11.21 4.84
C THR A 185 38.11 10.75 5.45
N ARG A 186 38.07 10.45 6.75
CA ARG A 186 36.86 10.00 7.45
C ARG A 186 36.58 10.77 8.73
N ASN A 187 37.42 11.79 8.98
CA ASN A 187 37.31 12.57 10.20
C ASN A 187 36.42 13.79 9.99
N ILE A 188 35.26 13.78 10.63
CA ILE A 188 34.31 14.92 10.57
C ILE A 188 34.77 16.13 11.38
N GLY A 189 35.76 15.97 12.25
CA GLY A 189 36.32 17.05 13.07
C GLY A 189 37.49 17.80 12.39
N SER A 190 37.97 17.39 11.23
CA SER A 190 39.09 18.00 10.55
C SER A 190 38.68 19.21 9.71
N SER A 191 38.85 20.40 10.25
CA SER A 191 38.53 21.66 9.55
C SER A 191 39.76 22.45 9.03
N THR A 192 40.99 21.92 9.16
CA THR A 192 42.17 22.75 9.06
C THR A 192 43.16 22.39 7.97
N SER A 193 42.86 21.44 7.09
CA SER A 193 43.79 21.11 6.06
C SER A 193 43.30 21.57 4.68
N SER A 194 44.15 22.32 4.00
CA SER A 194 44.03 22.61 2.57
C SER A 194 44.37 21.37 1.70
N ASP A 195 44.38 20.21 2.32
CA ASP A 195 44.65 18.94 1.66
C ASP A 195 43.31 18.33 1.25
N GLU A 196 43.09 18.15 -0.04
CA GLU A 196 41.89 17.54 -0.65
C GLU A 196 41.62 16.11 -0.15
N THR A 197 42.52 15.53 0.62
CA THR A 197 42.40 14.18 1.19
C THR A 197 41.82 14.16 2.59
N SER A 198 41.48 15.32 3.20
CA SER A 198 41.00 15.42 4.56
C SER A 198 39.50 15.73 4.63
N GLY A 199 38.81 15.14 5.62
CA GLY A 199 37.39 15.38 5.84
C GLY A 199 36.50 14.33 5.20
N VAL A 200 35.23 14.66 5.10
CA VAL A 200 34.18 13.86 4.44
C VAL A 200 33.98 14.41 3.05
N HIS A 201 34.18 13.58 2.05
CA HIS A 201 33.98 14.02 0.67
C HIS A 201 32.49 13.96 0.30
N PRO A 202 31.98 14.93 -0.51
CA PRO A 202 30.62 14.93 -1.00
C PRO A 202 30.21 13.62 -1.67
N GLU A 203 31.13 12.98 -2.40
CA GLU A 203 30.92 11.68 -3.07
C GLU A 203 30.66 10.51 -2.12
N ASP A 204 31.05 10.64 -0.84
CA ASP A 204 30.78 9.64 0.19
C ASP A 204 29.36 9.73 0.75
N LEU A 205 28.69 10.85 0.55
CA LEU A 205 27.36 11.11 1.05
C LEU A 205 26.30 10.79 -0.02
N LYS A 206 25.21 10.24 0.42
CA LYS A 206 24.07 9.89 -0.43
C LYS A 206 22.81 10.55 0.07
N PRO A 207 21.90 10.93 -0.86
CA PRO A 207 20.69 11.60 -0.49
C PRO A 207 19.75 10.69 0.30
N ALA A 208 18.95 11.30 1.16
CA ALA A 208 17.80 10.73 1.79
C ALA A 208 16.58 11.64 1.54
N ILE A 209 15.47 11.07 1.15
CA ILE A 209 14.22 11.77 0.85
C ILE A 209 13.21 11.58 1.97
N LYS A 210 12.40 12.59 2.27
CA LYS A 210 11.31 12.45 3.24
C LYS A 210 10.37 11.32 2.84
N LEU A 211 9.99 10.47 3.81
CA LEU A 211 9.02 9.40 3.58
C LEU A 211 7.66 9.95 3.17
N LEU A 212 7.30 11.15 3.65
CA LEU A 212 6.05 11.81 3.27
C LEU A 212 5.94 11.99 1.75
N HIS A 213 7.01 12.39 1.07
CA HIS A 213 7.01 12.57 -0.39
C HIS A 213 6.79 11.25 -1.15
N ILE A 214 7.19 10.13 -0.58
CA ILE A 214 6.89 8.80 -1.16
C ILE A 214 5.41 8.48 -1.02
N ILE A 215 4.80 8.81 0.13
CA ILE A 215 3.35 8.65 0.36
C ILE A 215 2.55 9.52 -0.63
N GLU A 216 2.95 10.78 -0.81
CA GLU A 216 2.34 11.71 -1.76
C GLU A 216 2.48 11.23 -3.22
N ALA A 217 3.65 10.69 -3.56
CA ALA A 217 3.90 10.13 -4.89
C ALA A 217 3.06 8.86 -5.17
N ILE A 218 2.74 8.07 -4.15
CA ILE A 218 1.81 6.94 -4.27
C ILE A 218 0.38 7.45 -4.51
N GLU A 219 -0.06 8.45 -3.77
CA GLU A 219 -1.39 9.05 -3.95
C GLU A 219 -1.54 9.71 -5.34
N ASP A 220 -0.49 10.39 -5.82
CA ASP A 220 -0.47 11.00 -7.16
C ASP A 220 -0.56 9.95 -8.28
N ARG A 221 0.04 8.79 -8.08
CA ARG A 221 0.06 7.70 -9.06
C ARG A 221 -1.21 6.87 -9.08
N TYR A 222 -1.84 6.68 -7.94
CA TYR A 222 -2.97 5.76 -7.74
C TYR A 222 -4.18 6.48 -7.16
N ASP A 223 -5.06 6.98 -8.00
CA ASP A 223 -6.26 7.77 -7.64
C ASP A 223 -7.18 7.06 -6.63
N GLU A 224 -7.12 5.72 -6.55
CA GLU A 224 -7.94 4.94 -5.62
C GLU A 224 -7.34 4.86 -4.21
N ILE A 225 -6.10 5.34 -4.01
CA ILE A 225 -5.43 5.34 -2.71
C ILE A 225 -5.49 6.76 -2.12
N THR A 226 -5.95 6.84 -0.88
CA THR A 226 -5.82 8.03 -0.04
C THR A 226 -5.39 7.59 1.34
N PHE A 227 -4.30 8.15 1.82
CA PHE A 227 -3.81 7.88 3.17
C PHE A 227 -4.38 8.89 4.17
N SER A 228 -4.76 8.40 5.37
CA SER A 228 -5.17 9.30 6.44
C SER A 228 -4.01 10.22 6.85
N ARG A 229 -4.27 11.51 6.87
CA ARG A 229 -3.28 12.52 7.30
C ARG A 229 -3.08 12.59 8.80
N ASP A 230 -3.94 11.95 9.61
CA ASP A 230 -3.81 11.95 11.07
C ASP A 230 -2.48 11.37 11.54
N PHE A 231 -2.00 10.32 10.86
CA PHE A 231 -0.71 9.71 11.14
C PHE A 231 0.43 10.38 10.35
N PHE A 232 0.24 10.59 9.05
CA PHE A 232 1.32 11.05 8.15
C PHE A 232 1.66 12.54 8.31
N ASN A 233 0.80 13.35 8.94
CA ASN A 233 1.10 14.72 9.29
C ASN A 233 1.69 14.88 10.70
N ASN A 234 1.87 13.78 11.44
CA ASN A 234 2.54 13.86 12.73
C ASN A 234 4.01 14.25 12.53
N THR A 235 4.52 15.13 13.39
CA THR A 235 5.91 15.61 13.35
C THR A 235 6.91 14.46 13.33
N ASP A 236 6.68 13.41 14.13
CA ASP A 236 7.57 12.25 14.17
C ASP A 236 7.67 11.52 12.82
N PHE A 237 6.60 11.55 12.01
CA PHE A 237 6.60 10.96 10.68
C PHE A 237 7.19 11.90 9.63
N THR A 238 6.88 13.18 9.68
CA THR A 238 7.37 14.18 8.70
C THR A 238 8.88 14.39 8.77
N GLU A 239 9.50 14.03 9.88
CA GLU A 239 10.96 14.05 10.07
C GLU A 239 11.64 12.72 9.71
N LEU A 240 10.90 11.76 9.15
CA LEU A 240 11.48 10.50 8.71
C LEU A 240 11.97 10.59 7.27
N TYR A 241 13.18 10.11 7.05
CA TYR A 241 13.83 10.07 5.75
C TYR A 241 14.17 8.64 5.35
N MET A 242 14.02 8.34 4.06
CA MET A 242 14.52 7.12 3.46
C MET A 242 15.86 7.40 2.78
N TRP A 243 16.90 6.74 3.26
CA TRP A 243 18.24 6.84 2.66
C TRP A 243 18.27 6.07 1.34
N LEU A 244 18.65 6.77 0.25
CA LEU A 244 18.70 6.22 -1.09
C LEU A 244 20.07 5.60 -1.33
N HIS A 245 20.15 4.29 -1.20
CA HIS A 245 21.39 3.55 -1.31
C HIS A 245 21.23 2.36 -2.25
N ARG A 246 22.26 2.11 -3.07
CA ARG A 246 22.40 0.87 -3.84
C ARG A 246 23.23 -0.14 -3.06
N GLU A 247 22.96 -1.42 -3.31
CA GLU A 247 23.63 -2.55 -2.66
C GLU A 247 25.17 -2.45 -2.79
N ASN A 248 25.66 -1.99 -3.93
CA ASN A 248 27.11 -1.82 -4.19
C ASN A 248 27.72 -0.52 -3.67
N GLY A 249 26.94 0.34 -3.06
CA GLY A 249 27.45 1.49 -2.30
C GLY A 249 28.04 2.64 -3.10
N THR A 250 28.04 2.63 -4.43
CA THR A 250 28.51 3.74 -5.28
C THR A 250 27.35 4.41 -6.01
N ILE A 251 27.44 5.74 -6.18
CA ILE A 251 26.45 6.50 -6.97
C ILE A 251 26.73 6.32 -8.46
N PHE A 252 27.98 6.07 -8.81
CA PHE A 252 28.47 5.88 -10.16
C PHE A 252 28.89 4.42 -10.41
N GLU A 253 27.98 3.63 -10.91
CA GLU A 253 28.24 2.39 -11.68
C GLU A 253 27.19 2.29 -12.79
#